data_f99c15f6c37550a59561a08c2f6e5641
#
_entry.id   f99c15f6c37550a59561a08c2f6e5641
#
_cell.length_a   1.000
_cell.length_b   1.000
_cell.length_c   1.000
_cell.angle_alpha   90.00
_cell.angle_beta   90.00
_cell.angle_gamma   90.00
#
_symmetry.space_group_name_H-M   'P 1'
#
loop_
_entity.id
_entity.type
_entity.pdbx_description
1 polymer ?
#
loop_
_entity_poly.entity_id
_entity_poly.type
_entity_poly.pdbx_seq_one_letter_code
_entity_poly.pdbx_strand_id
1 'polypeptide(L)'
;MYAHVTVRILEKEYHVACPAEEKADLLASADLLNRKMREIRDSGKVVGLDRVAVMAALNLANDLLKTRGEDKELEKLVSVRIRSIQERLDGALGSVKQLSL
;
A
#
# COMPACT_ATOMS: atom_id res chain seq x y z
N MET A 1 -14.68 10.68 -11.33
CA MET A 1 -13.66 10.68 -12.41
C MET A 1 -12.41 9.97 -11.92
N TYR A 2 -11.83 9.15 -12.77
CA TYR A 2 -10.62 8.42 -12.42
C TYR A 2 -9.38 9.11 -12.95
N ALA A 3 -8.31 9.00 -12.17
CA ALA A 3 -7.00 9.48 -12.57
C ALA A 3 -6.07 8.27 -12.71
N HIS A 4 -5.16 8.36 -13.67
CA HIS A 4 -4.14 7.34 -13.84
C HIS A 4 -2.86 7.86 -13.19
N VAL A 5 -2.32 7.08 -12.27
CA VAL A 5 -1.18 7.49 -11.46
C VAL A 5 -0.07 6.47 -11.63
N THR A 6 1.14 6.95 -11.82
CA THR A 6 2.31 6.08 -11.82
C THR A 6 3.00 6.23 -10.47
N VAL A 7 3.14 5.11 -9.77
CA VAL A 7 3.85 5.08 -8.50
C VAL A 7 5.15 4.31 -8.68
N ARG A 8 6.18 4.72 -7.98
CA ARG A 8 7.47 4.07 -8.06
C ARG A 8 7.81 3.43 -6.72
N ILE A 9 8.02 2.12 -6.76
CA ILE A 9 8.35 1.34 -5.58
C ILE A 9 9.66 0.60 -5.87
N LEU A 10 10.72 0.96 -5.17
CA LEU A 10 12.04 0.35 -5.34
C LEU A 10 12.45 0.23 -6.81
N GLU A 11 12.48 1.30 -7.53
CA GLU A 11 12.95 1.32 -8.92
C GLU A 11 12.01 0.69 -9.93
N LYS A 12 10.85 0.19 -9.50
CA LYS A 12 9.83 -0.31 -10.43
C LYS A 12 8.67 0.65 -10.47
N GLU A 13 8.10 0.81 -11.64
CA GLU A 13 6.94 1.67 -11.84
C GLU A 13 5.68 0.85 -11.94
N TYR A 14 4.63 1.33 -11.31
CA TYR A 14 3.32 0.69 -11.34
C TYR A 14 2.29 1.73 -11.75
N HIS A 15 1.42 1.34 -12.67
CA HIS A 15 0.36 2.21 -13.16
C HIS A 15 -0.93 1.84 -12.46
N VAL A 16 -1.52 2.79 -11.76
CA VAL A 16 -2.69 2.56 -10.93
C VAL A 16 -3.76 3.57 -11.30
N ALA A 17 -5.00 3.11 -11.37
CA ALA A 17 -6.14 4.00 -11.55
C ALA A 17 -6.84 4.18 -10.22
N CYS A 18 -7.24 5.40 -9.91
CA CYS A 18 -7.97 5.71 -8.70
C CYS A 18 -8.87 6.92 -8.95
N PRO A 19 -9.88 7.14 -8.11
CA PRO A 19 -10.66 8.37 -8.20
C PRO A 19 -9.74 9.57 -8.04
N ALA A 20 -10.00 10.62 -8.81
CA ALA A 20 -9.13 11.79 -8.83
C ALA A 20 -8.91 12.38 -7.44
N GLU A 21 -9.93 12.36 -6.60
CA GLU A 21 -9.84 12.93 -5.25
C GLU A 21 -8.99 12.10 -4.30
N GLU A 22 -8.61 10.88 -4.69
CA GLU A 22 -7.77 10.03 -3.87
C GLU A 22 -6.33 9.96 -4.37
N LYS A 23 -6.03 10.71 -5.42
CA LYS A 23 -4.69 10.67 -6.00
C LYS A 23 -3.60 11.03 -5.00
N ALA A 24 -3.82 12.10 -4.23
CA ALA A 24 -2.84 12.53 -3.25
C ALA A 24 -2.62 11.49 -2.16
N ASP A 25 -3.70 10.85 -1.70
CA ASP A 25 -3.62 9.81 -0.70
C ASP A 25 -2.87 8.59 -1.23
N LEU A 26 -3.12 8.23 -2.48
CA LEU A 26 -2.44 7.10 -3.09
C LEU A 26 -0.94 7.37 -3.22
N LEU A 27 -0.57 8.56 -3.65
CA LEU A 27 0.84 8.92 -3.77
C LEU A 27 1.53 8.92 -2.42
N ALA A 28 0.86 9.43 -1.38
CA ALA A 28 1.41 9.40 -0.02
C ALA A 28 1.58 7.97 0.48
N SER A 29 0.60 7.11 0.18
CA SER A 29 0.66 5.70 0.57
C SER A 29 1.81 5.00 -0.14
N ALA A 30 2.00 5.26 -1.42
CA ALA A 30 3.09 4.68 -2.18
C ALA A 30 4.44 5.13 -1.63
N ASP A 31 4.56 6.38 -1.24
CA ASP A 31 5.79 6.90 -0.66
C ASP A 31 6.11 6.22 0.67
N LEU A 32 5.11 6.06 1.52
CA LEU A 32 5.29 5.37 2.79
C LEU A 32 5.71 3.93 2.59
N LEU A 33 5.04 3.23 1.70
CA LEU A 33 5.39 1.84 1.39
C LEU A 33 6.82 1.75 0.84
N ASN A 34 7.17 2.65 -0.06
CA ASN A 34 8.50 2.66 -0.65
C ASN A 34 9.59 2.85 0.42
N ARG A 35 9.34 3.76 1.37
CA ARG A 35 10.30 3.99 2.45
C ARG A 35 10.45 2.75 3.34
N LYS A 36 9.34 2.10 3.68
CA LYS A 36 9.38 0.88 4.48
C LYS A 36 10.12 -0.23 3.75
N MET A 37 9.84 -0.40 2.48
CA MET A 37 10.52 -1.43 1.69
C MET A 37 12.00 -1.15 1.56
N ARG A 38 12.37 0.11 1.42
CA ARG A 38 13.77 0.49 1.33
C ARG A 38 14.51 0.19 2.62
N GLU A 39 13.89 0.50 3.76
CA GLU A 39 14.49 0.18 5.06
C GLU A 39 14.76 -1.32 5.20
N ILE A 40 13.79 -2.13 4.82
CA ILE A 40 13.90 -3.59 4.94
C ILE A 40 14.96 -4.12 3.98
N ARG A 41 14.98 -3.63 2.75
CA ARG A 41 15.98 -4.04 1.78
C ARG A 41 17.39 -3.68 2.27
N ASP A 42 17.55 -2.48 2.79
CA ASP A 42 18.86 -1.98 3.21
C ASP A 42 19.36 -2.67 4.47
N SER A 43 18.47 -3.32 5.24
CA SER A 43 18.88 -4.09 6.39
C SER A 43 19.69 -5.34 6.00
N GLY A 44 19.52 -5.77 4.75
CA GLY A 44 20.22 -6.96 4.24
C GLY A 44 19.71 -8.28 4.75
N LYS A 45 18.70 -8.27 5.62
CA LYS A 45 18.18 -9.51 6.22
C LYS A 45 17.12 -10.20 5.38
N VAL A 46 16.53 -9.48 4.46
CA VAL A 46 15.45 -9.99 3.62
C VAL A 46 15.84 -9.80 2.16
N VAL A 47 15.78 -10.87 1.40
CA VAL A 47 16.18 -10.86 -0.01
C VAL A 47 14.99 -11.19 -0.89
N GLY A 48 14.84 -10.43 -1.98
CA GLY A 48 13.76 -10.63 -2.92
C GLY A 48 12.68 -9.58 -2.75
N LEU A 49 12.23 -9.03 -3.87
CA LEU A 49 11.24 -7.95 -3.87
C LEU A 49 9.94 -8.37 -3.21
N ASP A 50 9.49 -9.58 -3.49
CA ASP A 50 8.26 -10.10 -2.93
C ASP A 50 8.33 -10.21 -1.40
N ARG A 51 9.46 -10.69 -0.88
CA ARG A 51 9.62 -10.82 0.57
C ARG A 51 9.74 -9.47 1.24
N VAL A 52 10.45 -8.56 0.62
CA VAL A 52 10.55 -7.18 1.13
C VAL A 52 9.16 -6.56 1.20
N ALA A 53 8.36 -6.75 0.16
CA ALA A 53 7.01 -6.21 0.12
C ALA A 53 6.13 -6.80 1.22
N VAL A 54 6.20 -8.12 1.43
CA VAL A 54 5.41 -8.77 2.46
C VAL A 54 5.81 -8.28 3.84
N MET A 55 7.11 -8.17 4.10
CA MET A 55 7.57 -7.67 5.39
C MET A 55 7.16 -6.22 5.63
N ALA A 56 7.22 -5.39 4.59
CA ALA A 56 6.76 -4.01 4.71
C ALA A 56 5.27 -3.96 5.01
N ALA A 57 4.49 -4.80 4.31
CA ALA A 57 3.06 -4.86 4.54
C ALA A 57 2.73 -5.30 5.96
N LEU A 58 3.45 -6.28 6.48
CA LEU A 58 3.24 -6.74 7.85
C LEU A 58 3.57 -5.66 8.86
N ASN A 59 4.65 -4.93 8.65
CA ASN A 59 5.01 -3.83 9.53
C ASN A 59 3.95 -2.73 9.53
N LEU A 60 3.46 -2.36 8.35
CA LEU A 60 2.45 -1.34 8.23
C LEU A 60 1.12 -1.80 8.83
N ALA A 61 0.76 -3.07 8.61
CA ALA A 61 -0.45 -3.63 9.19
C ALA A 61 -0.36 -3.63 10.71
N ASN A 62 0.79 -3.98 11.26
CA ASN A 62 0.99 -3.97 12.70
C ASN A 62 0.87 -2.54 13.27
N ASP A 63 1.45 -1.56 12.59
CA ASP A 63 1.33 -0.17 13.00
C ASP A 63 -0.12 0.28 12.98
N LEU A 64 -0.86 -0.12 11.95
CA LEU A 64 -2.27 0.20 11.85
C LEU A 64 -3.07 -0.39 13.00
N LEU A 65 -2.80 -1.66 13.35
CA LEU A 65 -3.50 -2.32 14.45
C LEU A 65 -3.23 -1.63 15.78
N LYS A 66 -2.01 -1.19 16.00
CA LYS A 66 -1.68 -0.44 17.21
C LYS A 66 -2.45 0.88 17.30
N THR A 67 -2.52 1.59 16.20
CA THR A 67 -3.27 2.84 16.13
C THR A 67 -4.76 2.60 16.36
N ARG A 68 -5.30 1.53 15.78
CA ARG A 68 -6.71 1.19 15.91
C ARG A 68 -7.11 0.86 17.35
N GLY A 69 -6.18 0.36 18.13
CA GLY A 69 -6.45 0.06 19.52
C GLY A 69 -6.68 1.29 20.40
N GLU A 70 -6.32 2.46 19.91
CA GLU A 70 -6.40 3.69 20.67
C GLU A 70 -7.71 4.46 20.49
N ASP A 71 -8.40 4.28 19.35
CA ASP A 71 -9.61 5.04 19.04
C ASP A 71 -10.50 4.24 18.10
N LYS A 72 -11.64 3.79 18.64
CA LYS A 72 -12.58 2.97 17.87
C LYS A 72 -13.22 3.72 16.71
N GLU A 73 -13.46 5.01 16.88
CA GLU A 73 -14.04 5.80 15.81
C GLU A 73 -13.06 5.94 14.65
N LEU A 74 -11.82 6.24 14.98
CA LEU A 74 -10.77 6.31 13.98
C LEU A 74 -10.54 4.95 13.34
N GLU A 75 -10.63 3.89 14.12
CA GLU A 75 -10.50 2.53 13.63
C GLU A 75 -11.49 2.23 12.51
N LYS A 76 -12.76 2.58 12.74
CA LYS A 76 -13.78 2.35 11.72
C LYS A 76 -13.50 3.11 10.44
N LEU A 77 -13.11 4.36 10.58
CA LEU A 77 -12.83 5.21 9.44
C LEU A 77 -11.64 4.67 8.64
N VAL A 78 -10.59 4.29 9.31
CA VAL A 78 -9.39 3.75 8.68
C VAL A 78 -9.70 2.45 7.96
N SER A 79 -10.47 1.56 8.57
CA SER A 79 -10.85 0.29 7.96
C SER A 79 -11.62 0.50 6.66
N VAL A 80 -12.55 1.44 6.66
CA VAL A 80 -13.33 1.74 5.47
C VAL A 80 -12.42 2.28 4.36
N ARG A 81 -11.52 3.17 4.67
CA ARG A 81 -10.64 3.73 3.67
C ARG A 81 -9.68 2.69 3.08
N ILE A 82 -9.13 1.84 3.91
CA ILE A 82 -8.22 0.79 3.43
C ILE A 82 -8.96 -0.16 2.51
N ARG A 83 -10.16 -0.57 2.89
CA ARG A 83 -10.96 -1.45 2.06
C ARG A 83 -11.28 -0.80 0.72
N SER A 84 -11.66 0.45 0.75
CA SER A 84 -12.01 1.17 -0.47
C SER A 84 -10.82 1.24 -1.44
N ILE A 85 -9.64 1.56 -0.93
CA ILE A 85 -8.43 1.62 -1.75
C ILE A 85 -8.11 0.25 -2.32
N GLN A 86 -8.18 -0.78 -1.50
CA GLN A 86 -7.89 -2.14 -1.91
C GLN A 86 -8.82 -2.60 -3.03
N GLU A 87 -10.12 -2.35 -2.89
CA GLU A 87 -11.09 -2.72 -3.90
C GLU A 87 -10.81 -2.04 -5.23
N ARG A 88 -10.42 -0.79 -5.18
CA ARG A 88 -10.12 -0.03 -6.39
C ARG A 88 -8.84 -0.51 -7.07
N LEU A 89 -7.84 -0.87 -6.29
CA LEU A 89 -6.61 -1.42 -6.82
C LEU A 89 -6.87 -2.77 -7.49
N ASP A 90 -7.64 -3.62 -6.85
CA ASP A 90 -8.01 -4.91 -7.40
C ASP A 90 -8.77 -4.75 -8.71
N GLY A 91 -9.70 -3.80 -8.76
CA GLY A 91 -10.47 -3.55 -9.95
C GLY A 91 -9.65 -2.97 -11.08
N ALA A 92 -8.73 -2.07 -10.77
CA ALA A 92 -7.88 -1.41 -11.77
C ALA A 92 -6.79 -2.32 -12.29
N LEU A 93 -6.29 -3.20 -11.43
CA LEU A 93 -5.18 -4.08 -11.75
C LEU A 93 -5.60 -5.53 -11.66
N GLY A 94 -6.60 -5.89 -12.48
CA GLY A 94 -7.16 -7.24 -12.43
C GLY A 94 -6.14 -8.35 -12.46
N SER A 95 -5.05 -8.15 -13.18
CA SER A 95 -3.99 -9.14 -13.27
C SER A 95 -3.18 -9.27 -11.99
N VAL A 96 -3.26 -8.30 -11.10
CA VAL A 96 -2.51 -8.31 -9.84
C VAL A 96 -2.93 -9.48 -8.97
N LYS A 97 -4.14 -9.94 -9.11
CA LYS A 97 -4.61 -11.11 -8.35
C LYS A 97 -3.72 -12.31 -8.56
N GLN A 98 -3.09 -12.39 -9.71
CA GLN A 98 -2.21 -13.50 -10.02
C GLN A 98 -0.88 -13.39 -9.29
N LEU A 99 -0.57 -12.21 -8.81
CA LEU A 99 0.68 -11.97 -8.13
C LEU A 99 0.56 -12.08 -6.62
N SER A 100 -0.64 -12.12 -6.15
CA SER A 100 -0.87 -12.09 -4.71
C SER A 100 -0.72 -13.45 -4.07
N LEU A 101 0.00 -14.28 -4.67
CA LEU A 101 0.19 -15.60 -4.15
C LEU A 101 0.95 -15.80 -2.97
#